data_ac15deff23ef24ca338503a66bcd5c6f
#
_entry.id   ac15deff23ef24ca338503a66bcd5c6f
#
_cell.length_a   1.000
_cell.length_b   1.000
_cell.length_c   1.000
_cell.angle_alpha   90.00
_cell.angle_beta   90.00
_cell.angle_gamma   90.00
#
_symmetry.space_group_name_H-M   'P 1'
#
loop_
_entity.id
_entity.type
_entity.pdbx_description
1 polymer ?
#
loop_
_entity_poly.entity_id
_entity_poly.type
_entity_poly.pdbx_seq_one_letter_code
_entity_poly.pdbx_strand_id
1 'polypeptide(L)'
;MRHWVAVLLVTLICLCTGCAKYYYQEGKGFTECKKDRAGCVAELNKRLAVQTRRPGGYEYKFIEDCMKHRGYRLVTEDKLPLGAKRQDPAQTLRGILYGQRRGIAGTVDEE
;
A
#
# COMPACT_ATOMS: atom_id res chain seq x y z
N MET A 1 -1.59 36.04 -15.88
CA MET A 1 -2.31 35.47 -14.71
C MET A 1 -3.01 34.14 -15.02
N ARG A 2 -3.75 33.99 -16.10
CA ARG A 2 -4.46 32.74 -16.43
C ARG A 2 -3.53 31.54 -16.61
N HIS A 3 -2.35 31.71 -17.18
CA HIS A 3 -1.39 30.62 -17.39
C HIS A 3 -0.72 30.15 -16.10
N TRP A 4 -0.50 31.02 -15.16
CA TRP A 4 0.08 30.69 -13.87
C TRP A 4 -0.84 29.82 -13.01
N VAL A 5 -2.13 30.11 -13.05
CA VAL A 5 -3.14 29.32 -12.36
C VAL A 5 -3.23 27.91 -12.96
N ALA A 6 -3.16 27.80 -14.29
CA ALA A 6 -3.14 26.49 -14.97
C ALA A 6 -1.89 25.68 -14.62
N VAL A 7 -0.72 26.30 -14.58
CA VAL A 7 0.53 25.64 -14.19
C VAL A 7 0.49 25.18 -12.73
N LEU A 8 -0.02 26.01 -11.83
CA LEU A 8 -0.21 25.65 -10.43
C LEU A 8 -1.20 24.49 -10.24
N LEU A 9 -2.28 24.48 -10.99
CA LEU A 9 -3.26 23.39 -10.98
C LEU A 9 -2.65 22.08 -11.49
N VAL A 10 -1.90 22.11 -12.57
CA VAL A 10 -1.23 20.93 -13.14
C VAL A 10 -0.17 20.39 -12.17
N THR A 11 0.63 21.27 -11.57
CA THR A 11 1.61 20.84 -10.54
C THR A 11 0.94 20.26 -9.31
N LEU A 12 -0.16 20.83 -8.87
CA LEU A 12 -0.92 20.32 -7.75
C LEU A 12 -1.51 18.93 -8.05
N ILE A 13 -2.03 18.74 -9.26
CA ILE A 13 -2.56 17.43 -9.72
C ILE A 13 -1.43 16.40 -9.79
N CYS A 14 -0.26 16.77 -10.30
CA CYS A 14 0.91 15.89 -10.35
C CYS A 14 1.42 15.49 -8.94
N LEU A 15 1.30 16.37 -7.96
CA LEU A 15 1.64 16.08 -6.57
C LEU A 15 0.58 15.21 -5.87
N CYS A 16 -0.69 15.31 -6.32
CA CYS A 16 -1.81 14.55 -5.76
C CYS A 16 -1.95 13.14 -6.34
N THR A 17 -1.33 12.83 -7.48
CA THR A 17 -1.20 11.46 -7.97
C THR A 17 -0.20 10.72 -7.09
N GLY A 18 -0.59 10.54 -5.84
CA GLY A 18 0.23 9.96 -4.79
C GLY A 18 0.85 8.64 -5.22
N CYS A 19 2.15 8.52 -5.03
CA CYS A 19 2.92 7.33 -5.30
C CYS A 19 2.29 6.15 -4.58
N ALA A 20 1.65 5.23 -5.31
CA ALA A 20 1.25 3.95 -4.76
C ALA A 20 2.51 3.25 -4.27
N LYS A 21 2.47 2.77 -3.03
CA LYS A 21 3.55 1.98 -2.45
C LYS A 21 3.11 0.52 -2.38
N TYR A 22 4.08 -0.36 -2.52
CA TYR A 22 3.82 -1.80 -2.50
C TYR A 22 4.66 -2.47 -1.42
N TYR A 23 4.06 -3.40 -0.70
CA TYR A 23 4.82 -4.30 0.14
C TYR A 23 5.58 -5.29 -0.74
N TYR A 24 6.88 -5.28 -0.64
CA TYR A 24 7.78 -6.10 -1.43
C TYR A 24 8.87 -6.71 -0.58
N GLN A 25 9.16 -7.98 -0.84
CA GLN A 25 10.31 -8.68 -0.29
C GLN A 25 10.97 -9.49 -1.41
N GLU A 26 12.29 -9.32 -1.57
CA GLU A 26 13.05 -10.05 -2.55
C GLU A 26 12.96 -11.56 -2.32
N GLY A 27 12.75 -12.32 -3.40
CA GLY A 27 12.61 -13.77 -3.34
C GLY A 27 11.24 -14.30 -2.91
N LYS A 28 10.28 -13.42 -2.57
CA LYS A 28 8.90 -13.81 -2.25
C LYS A 28 8.00 -13.80 -3.48
N GLY A 29 7.25 -14.89 -3.66
CA GLY A 29 6.21 -14.97 -4.67
C GLY A 29 5.00 -14.08 -4.34
N PHE A 30 4.26 -13.70 -5.35
CA PHE A 30 3.05 -12.87 -5.19
C PHE A 30 2.01 -13.55 -4.28
N THR A 31 1.80 -14.84 -4.45
CA THR A 31 0.86 -15.63 -3.63
C THR A 31 1.27 -15.66 -2.16
N GLU A 32 2.56 -15.78 -1.87
CA GLU A 32 3.09 -15.71 -0.50
C GLU A 32 2.89 -14.33 0.12
N CYS A 33 3.16 -13.26 -0.64
CA CYS A 33 2.91 -11.89 -0.21
C CYS A 33 1.44 -11.65 0.11
N LYS A 34 0.55 -12.15 -0.72
CA LYS A 34 -0.89 -12.07 -0.53
C LYS A 34 -1.34 -12.81 0.73
N LYS A 35 -0.80 -13.97 0.96
CA LYS A 35 -1.07 -14.79 2.16
C LYS A 35 -0.57 -14.11 3.44
N ASP A 36 0.64 -13.56 3.41
CA ASP A 36 1.22 -12.86 4.56
C ASP A 36 0.42 -11.60 4.91
N ARG A 37 0.00 -10.84 3.91
CA ARG A 37 -0.89 -9.69 4.14
C ARG A 37 -2.23 -10.10 4.74
N ALA A 38 -2.83 -11.16 4.21
CA ALA A 38 -4.09 -11.69 4.76
C ALA A 38 -3.92 -12.12 6.24
N GLY A 39 -2.78 -12.70 6.61
CA GLY A 39 -2.43 -13.01 7.99
C GLY A 39 -2.35 -11.78 8.87
N CYS A 40 -1.73 -10.71 8.39
CA CYS A 40 -1.68 -9.43 9.11
C CYS A 40 -3.07 -8.80 9.29
N VAL A 41 -3.92 -8.85 8.28
CA VAL A 41 -5.30 -8.38 8.36
C VAL A 41 -6.13 -9.20 9.34
N ALA A 42 -5.97 -10.52 9.36
CA ALA A 42 -6.63 -11.40 10.32
C ALA A 42 -6.23 -11.10 11.76
N GLU A 43 -4.96 -10.83 12.01
CA GLU A 43 -4.45 -10.44 13.32
C GLU A 43 -5.01 -9.08 13.77
N LEU A 44 -5.09 -8.12 12.85
CA LEU A 44 -5.71 -6.84 13.09
C LEU A 44 -7.19 -6.99 13.48
N ASN A 45 -7.93 -7.82 12.74
CA ASN A 45 -9.35 -8.05 13.00
C ASN A 45 -9.60 -8.69 14.38
N LYS A 46 -8.73 -9.58 14.82
CA LYS A 46 -8.79 -10.13 16.19
C LYS A 46 -8.63 -9.05 17.25
N ARG A 47 -7.71 -8.12 17.04
CA ARG A 47 -7.49 -7.01 17.98
C ARG A 47 -8.64 -6.01 17.96
N LEU A 48 -9.21 -5.70 16.80
CA LEU A 48 -10.35 -4.81 16.67
C LEU A 48 -11.63 -5.36 17.32
N ALA A 49 -11.80 -6.68 17.36
CA ALA A 49 -12.92 -7.32 18.04
C ALA A 49 -12.88 -7.10 19.55
N VAL A 50 -11.70 -6.88 20.12
CA VAL A 50 -11.47 -6.67 21.55
C VAL A 50 -11.43 -5.20 21.93
N GLN A 51 -11.09 -4.33 21.01
CA GLN A 51 -10.95 -2.88 21.25
C GLN A 51 -12.02 -2.09 20.51
N THR A 52 -12.64 -1.14 21.20
CA THR A 52 -13.51 -0.16 20.57
C THR A 52 -12.79 0.57 19.45
N ARG A 53 -13.42 0.62 18.28
CA ARG A 53 -12.92 1.24 17.07
C ARG A 53 -12.26 2.59 17.33
N ARG A 54 -10.97 2.66 17.12
CA ARG A 54 -10.27 3.94 16.92
C ARG A 54 -10.25 4.26 15.43
N PRO A 55 -10.73 5.44 15.01
CA PRO A 55 -10.76 5.78 13.59
C PRO A 55 -9.37 6.08 13.04
N GLY A 56 -9.08 5.61 11.84
CA GLY A 56 -8.10 6.19 10.94
C GLY A 56 -6.78 5.45 10.80
N GLY A 57 -5.69 5.97 11.33
CA GLY A 57 -4.33 5.56 10.99
C GLY A 57 -3.81 4.28 11.66
N TYR A 58 -4.46 3.80 12.70
CA TYR A 58 -4.01 2.64 13.46
C TYR A 58 -3.98 1.35 12.64
N GLU A 59 -4.99 1.15 11.81
CA GLU A 59 -5.13 -0.07 10.99
C GLU A 59 -3.98 -0.18 9.99
N TYR A 60 -3.66 0.90 9.31
CA TYR A 60 -2.58 0.95 8.32
C TYR A 60 -1.20 0.77 8.97
N LYS A 61 -0.99 1.41 10.11
CA LYS A 61 0.25 1.28 10.85
C LYS A 61 0.44 -0.13 11.39
N PHE A 62 -0.62 -0.75 11.88
CA PHE A 62 -0.58 -2.13 12.35
C PHE A 62 -0.17 -3.09 11.24
N ILE A 63 -0.79 -2.98 10.06
CA ILE A 63 -0.46 -3.81 8.90
C ILE A 63 0.98 -3.54 8.46
N GLU A 64 1.41 -2.29 8.42
CA GLU A 64 2.78 -1.90 8.07
C GLU A 64 3.79 -2.53 9.03
N ASP A 65 3.58 -2.42 10.32
CA ASP A 65 4.47 -3.01 11.33
C ASP A 65 4.48 -4.54 11.24
N CYS A 66 3.32 -5.16 11.05
CA CYS A 66 3.20 -6.60 10.85
C CYS A 66 3.98 -7.07 9.62
N MET A 67 3.84 -6.37 8.49
CA MET A 67 4.54 -6.70 7.25
C MET A 67 6.06 -6.47 7.38
N LYS A 68 6.48 -5.40 8.05
CA LYS A 68 7.89 -5.16 8.36
C LYS A 68 8.50 -6.28 9.21
N HIS A 69 7.78 -6.77 10.21
CA HIS A 69 8.21 -7.91 11.01
C HIS A 69 8.39 -9.19 10.20
N ARG A 70 7.64 -9.33 9.11
CA ARG A 70 7.75 -10.45 8.17
C ARG A 70 8.84 -10.23 7.10
N GLY A 71 9.58 -9.13 7.16
CA GLY A 71 10.68 -8.79 6.25
C GLY A 71 10.28 -7.98 5.03
N TYR A 72 9.03 -7.52 4.93
CA TYR A 72 8.58 -6.67 3.83
C TYR A 72 8.96 -5.22 4.03
N ARG A 73 9.17 -4.53 2.93
CA ARG A 73 9.39 -3.09 2.89
C ARG A 73 8.42 -2.43 1.92
N LEU A 74 8.08 -1.20 2.18
CA LEU A 74 7.28 -0.38 1.27
C LEU A 74 8.19 0.24 0.23
N VAL A 75 7.92 -0.05 -1.04
CA VAL A 75 8.65 0.50 -2.18
C VAL A 75 7.68 1.16 -3.15
N THR A 76 8.16 2.18 -3.84
CA THR A 76 7.43 2.82 -4.91
C THR A 76 7.45 1.96 -6.18
N GLU A 77 6.49 2.18 -7.07
CA GLU A 77 6.33 1.36 -8.29
C GLU A 77 7.59 1.35 -9.17
N ASP A 78 8.28 2.47 -9.27
CA ASP A 78 9.51 2.62 -10.04
C ASP A 78 10.69 1.77 -9.52
N LYS A 79 10.66 1.40 -8.25
CA LYS A 79 11.68 0.56 -7.60
C LYS A 79 11.36 -0.93 -7.64
N LEU A 80 10.19 -1.30 -8.13
CA LEU A 80 9.82 -2.70 -8.28
C LEU A 80 10.49 -3.34 -9.50
N PRO A 81 10.84 -4.65 -9.44
CA PRO A 81 11.28 -5.37 -10.62
C PRO A 81 10.24 -5.34 -11.72
N LEU A 82 10.67 -5.23 -12.98
CA LEU A 82 9.77 -5.13 -14.15
C LEU A 82 8.82 -6.32 -14.29
N GLY A 83 9.24 -7.51 -13.89
CA GLY A 83 8.43 -8.73 -13.97
C GLY A 83 7.56 -9.02 -12.75
N ALA A 84 7.57 -8.16 -11.74
CA ALA A 84 6.80 -8.40 -10.52
C ALA A 84 5.29 -8.29 -10.77
N LYS A 85 4.55 -9.26 -10.28
CA LYS A 85 3.10 -9.22 -10.26
C LYS A 85 2.65 -8.25 -9.16
N ARG A 86 1.68 -7.42 -9.47
CA ARG A 86 1.20 -6.35 -8.58
C ARG A 86 -0.30 -6.45 -8.38
N GLN A 87 -0.73 -6.14 -7.20
CA GLN A 87 -2.14 -5.92 -6.90
C GLN A 87 -2.28 -4.55 -6.25
N ASP A 88 -2.90 -3.63 -6.96
CA ASP A 88 -3.18 -2.30 -6.45
C ASP A 88 -4.16 -2.35 -5.28
N PRO A 89 -3.99 -1.48 -4.28
CA PRO A 89 -4.96 -1.35 -3.22
C PRO A 89 -6.29 -0.85 -3.79
N ALA A 90 -7.39 -1.32 -3.23
CA ALA A 90 -8.70 -0.76 -3.55
C ALA A 90 -8.66 0.76 -3.33
N GLN A 91 -9.02 1.50 -4.38
CA GLN A 91 -9.04 2.96 -4.34
C GLN A 91 -10.24 3.44 -3.53
N THR A 92 -10.10 3.46 -2.23
CA THR A 92 -11.06 4.12 -1.38
C THR A 92 -10.70 5.61 -1.28
N LEU A 93 -11.71 6.48 -1.30
CA LEU A 93 -11.52 7.93 -1.13
C LEU A 93 -10.68 8.23 0.11
N ARG A 94 -10.87 7.46 1.16
CA ARG A 94 -10.13 7.57 2.42
C ARG A 94 -8.65 7.27 2.26
N GLY A 95 -8.32 6.23 1.51
CA GLY A 95 -6.93 5.88 1.19
C GLY A 95 -6.23 6.95 0.36
N ILE A 96 -6.95 7.59 -0.57
CA ILE A 96 -6.43 8.69 -1.38
C ILE A 96 -6.16 9.93 -0.52
N LEU A 97 -7.10 10.32 0.33
CA LEU A 97 -7.00 11.51 1.19
C LEU A 97 -5.86 11.43 2.21
N TYR A 98 -5.58 10.26 2.74
CA TYR A 98 -4.50 10.05 3.71
C TYR A 98 -3.17 9.58 3.08
N GLY A 99 -3.09 9.52 1.75
CA GLY A 99 -1.88 9.10 1.05
C GLY A 99 -1.47 7.65 1.31
N GLN A 100 -2.42 6.80 1.70
CA GLN A 100 -2.14 5.44 2.15
C GLN A 100 -2.54 4.38 1.11
N ARG A 101 -2.17 4.63 -0.14
CA ARG A 101 -2.34 3.64 -1.21
C ARG A 101 -1.22 2.60 -1.11
N ARG A 102 -1.52 1.46 -0.51
CA ARG A 102 -0.57 0.38 -0.31
C ARG A 102 -1.08 -0.91 -0.90
N GLY A 103 -0.35 -1.42 -1.87
CA GLY A 103 -0.62 -2.71 -2.51
C GLY A 103 0.41 -3.75 -2.13
N ILE A 104 0.37 -4.88 -2.80
CA ILE A 104 1.35 -5.96 -2.69
C ILE A 104 1.99 -6.22 -4.04
N ALA A 105 3.26 -6.59 -4.02
CA ALA A 105 3.99 -7.02 -5.21
C ALA A 105 4.89 -8.20 -4.87
N GLY A 106 5.03 -9.12 -5.80
CA GLY A 106 5.89 -10.27 -5.64
C GLY A 106 6.29 -10.85 -6.98
N THR A 107 7.21 -11.79 -6.96
CA THR A 107 7.59 -12.53 -8.16
C THR A 107 6.39 -13.30 -8.71
N VAL A 108 6.33 -13.45 -10.03
CA VAL A 108 5.28 -14.24 -10.67
C VAL A 108 5.47 -15.69 -10.24
N ASP A 109 4.43 -16.25 -9.60
CA ASP A 109 4.45 -17.66 -9.26
C ASP A 109 4.27 -18.48 -10.55
N GLU A 110 5.19 -19.38 -10.80
CA GLU A 110 5.02 -20.38 -11.84
C GLU A 110 3.99 -21.41 -11.34
N GLU A 111 2.89 -21.47 -12.06
CA GLU A 111 1.91 -22.52 -11.84
C GLU A 111 2.41 -23.87 -12.40
#